data_4de5a3b3a3ed221ea0f827f3c6eb6619
#
_entry.id   4de5a3b3a3ed221ea0f827f3c6eb6619
#
_cell.length_a   1.000
_cell.length_b   1.000
_cell.length_c   1.000
_cell.angle_alpha   90.00
_cell.angle_beta   90.00
_cell.angle_gamma   90.00
#
_symmetry.space_group_name_H-M   'P 1'
#
loop_
_entity.id
_entity.type
_entity.pdbx_description
1 polymer ?
#
loop_
_entity_poly.entity_id
_entity_poly.type
_entity_poly.pdbx_seq_one_letter_code
_entity_poly.pdbx_strand_id
1 'polypeptide(L)'
;MASFTHAAESLGIQKGRASNVVRRIESSVGARLLHRSTRTVQLTEEGRAFYARARALLADADELNGMFAPSEAALRGRLRVDLPTELARTTIMPALGSFMAAYPELQLEISSTDRRIDLIQEGMDCAIRIGAIVDENLVARKIGALRMVNVASTAYLQTHGVPRTLHDLLAQDHRMIHYAPTLGSRPFGWEYPNPDGHGYGTLALAGSVSVNSVQTYHAAGLAGLGLIQAGLSSLTEYLARGDLVEVLPELRPEPLPVSFVVAHRQNLSRRVGVFMEWAEHLLEPYLDR
;
A
#
# COMPACT_ATOMS: atom_id res chain seq x y z
N MET A 1 8.35 -10.96 -13.00
CA MET A 1 8.44 -12.41 -13.32
C MET A 1 9.70 -12.96 -12.70
N ALA A 2 9.60 -14.00 -11.86
CA ALA A 2 10.77 -14.67 -11.30
C ALA A 2 11.55 -15.37 -12.43
N SER A 3 12.86 -15.14 -12.50
CA SER A 3 13.73 -15.65 -13.55
C SER A 3 15.12 -15.99 -12.99
N PHE A 4 15.62 -17.17 -13.31
CA PHE A 4 16.99 -17.57 -12.96
C PHE A 4 18.04 -16.66 -13.61
N THR A 5 17.74 -16.05 -14.74
CA THR A 5 18.63 -15.11 -15.42
C THR A 5 18.77 -13.82 -14.61
N HIS A 6 17.64 -13.19 -14.25
CA HIS A 6 17.66 -11.97 -13.42
C HIS A 6 18.24 -12.22 -12.01
N ALA A 7 17.93 -13.39 -11.40
CA ALA A 7 18.51 -13.75 -10.11
C ALA A 7 20.04 -13.92 -10.19
N ALA A 8 20.54 -14.51 -11.26
CA ALA A 8 21.96 -14.69 -11.47
C ALA A 8 22.69 -13.36 -11.71
N GLU A 9 22.10 -12.48 -12.50
CA GLU A 9 22.60 -11.13 -12.75
C GLU A 9 22.66 -10.30 -11.44
N SER A 10 21.58 -10.29 -10.65
CA SER A 10 21.53 -9.56 -9.38
C SER A 10 22.52 -10.08 -8.32
N LEU A 11 22.88 -11.35 -8.38
CA LEU A 11 23.85 -11.99 -7.48
C LEU A 11 25.28 -12.02 -8.03
N GLY A 12 25.52 -11.52 -9.25
CA GLY A 12 26.83 -11.58 -9.89
C GLY A 12 27.34 -12.99 -10.15
N ILE A 13 26.44 -13.98 -10.38
CA ILE A 13 26.77 -15.38 -10.60
C ILE A 13 26.26 -15.89 -11.94
N GLN A 14 26.81 -17.00 -12.42
CA GLN A 14 26.29 -17.62 -13.64
C GLN A 14 24.90 -18.25 -13.43
N LYS A 15 24.02 -18.18 -14.44
CA LYS A 15 22.67 -18.78 -14.43
C LYS A 15 22.67 -20.26 -14.05
N GLY A 16 23.64 -21.03 -14.57
CA GLY A 16 23.81 -22.46 -14.24
C GLY A 16 24.08 -22.68 -12.75
N ARG A 17 24.87 -21.80 -12.12
CA ARG A 17 25.16 -21.84 -10.68
C ARG A 17 23.90 -21.58 -9.85
N ALA A 18 23.10 -20.58 -10.20
CA ALA A 18 21.83 -20.29 -9.53
C ALA A 18 20.89 -21.50 -9.58
N SER A 19 20.71 -22.10 -10.75
CA SER A 19 19.86 -23.30 -10.91
C SER A 19 20.38 -24.52 -10.13
N ASN A 20 21.70 -24.71 -10.06
CA ASN A 20 22.31 -25.83 -9.31
C ASN A 20 22.17 -25.64 -7.80
N VAL A 21 22.34 -24.41 -7.29
CA VAL A 21 22.14 -24.11 -5.86
C VAL A 21 20.71 -24.44 -5.45
N VAL A 22 19.70 -24.00 -6.21
CA VAL A 22 18.30 -24.33 -5.89
C VAL A 22 18.05 -25.83 -5.93
N ARG A 23 18.57 -26.58 -6.92
CA ARG A 23 18.44 -28.04 -6.95
C ARG A 23 19.08 -28.72 -5.73
N ARG A 24 20.23 -28.23 -5.27
CA ARG A 24 20.87 -28.77 -4.06
C ARG A 24 20.02 -28.51 -2.82
N ILE A 25 19.42 -27.33 -2.70
CA ILE A 25 18.51 -27.03 -1.60
C ILE A 25 17.28 -27.95 -1.67
N GLU A 26 16.63 -28.07 -2.83
CA GLU A 26 15.48 -28.96 -3.04
C GLU A 26 15.83 -30.42 -2.64
N SER A 27 17.01 -30.88 -3.03
CA SER A 27 17.49 -32.22 -2.64
C SER A 27 17.74 -32.36 -1.13
N SER A 28 18.26 -31.32 -0.47
CA SER A 28 18.54 -31.37 0.96
C SER A 28 17.30 -31.31 1.84
N VAL A 29 16.25 -30.58 1.40
CA VAL A 29 14.97 -30.47 2.12
C VAL A 29 13.96 -31.53 1.70
N GLY A 30 14.24 -32.32 0.65
CA GLY A 30 13.35 -33.37 0.15
C GLY A 30 12.07 -32.90 -0.50
N ALA A 31 11.99 -31.60 -0.89
CA ALA A 31 10.80 -30.99 -1.48
C ALA A 31 11.16 -30.14 -2.70
N ARG A 32 10.24 -30.07 -3.66
CA ARG A 32 10.34 -29.09 -4.75
C ARG A 32 9.90 -27.73 -4.26
N LEU A 33 10.78 -26.74 -4.40
CA LEU A 33 10.48 -25.36 -3.99
C LEU A 33 9.99 -24.50 -5.16
N LEU A 34 10.29 -24.89 -6.40
CA LEU A 34 9.94 -24.14 -7.60
C LEU A 34 9.21 -25.00 -8.62
N HIS A 35 8.07 -24.51 -9.12
CA HIS A 35 7.50 -24.94 -10.37
C HIS A 35 8.29 -24.29 -11.51
N ARG A 36 8.91 -25.10 -12.35
CA ARG A 36 9.72 -24.66 -13.48
C ARG A 36 9.00 -24.99 -14.78
N SER A 37 8.62 -24.00 -15.53
CA SER A 37 8.27 -24.14 -16.95
C SER A 37 9.33 -23.44 -17.80
N THR A 38 9.27 -23.62 -19.11
CA THR A 38 10.19 -22.93 -20.03
C THR A 38 9.97 -21.42 -20.08
N ARG A 39 8.83 -20.94 -19.54
CA ARG A 39 8.42 -19.53 -19.61
C ARG A 39 8.28 -18.86 -18.23
N THR A 40 8.05 -19.63 -17.17
CA THR A 40 7.77 -19.08 -15.84
C THR A 40 8.44 -19.91 -14.73
N VAL A 41 8.86 -19.21 -13.68
CA VAL A 41 9.30 -19.81 -12.42
C VAL A 41 8.35 -19.31 -11.34
N GLN A 42 7.74 -20.23 -10.60
CA GLN A 42 6.82 -19.92 -9.50
C GLN A 42 7.18 -20.75 -8.26
N LEU A 43 6.94 -20.21 -7.09
CA LEU A 43 7.09 -20.96 -5.84
C LEU A 43 6.00 -22.03 -5.73
N THR A 44 6.36 -23.21 -5.26
CA THR A 44 5.42 -24.20 -4.74
C THR A 44 4.89 -23.74 -3.37
N GLU A 45 3.96 -24.45 -2.76
CA GLU A 45 3.52 -24.17 -1.39
C GLU A 45 4.69 -24.35 -0.40
N GLU A 46 5.42 -25.44 -0.53
CA GLU A 46 6.66 -25.72 0.23
C GLU A 46 7.71 -24.64 -0.06
N GLY A 47 7.80 -24.18 -1.31
CA GLY A 47 8.69 -23.10 -1.72
C GLY A 47 8.39 -21.77 -1.04
N ARG A 48 7.11 -21.43 -0.86
CA ARG A 48 6.70 -20.23 -0.11
C ARG A 48 7.10 -20.34 1.36
N ALA A 49 6.77 -21.46 1.99
CA ALA A 49 7.13 -21.71 3.40
C ALA A 49 8.64 -21.67 3.61
N PHE A 50 9.40 -22.34 2.73
CA PHE A 50 10.87 -22.35 2.78
C PHE A 50 11.44 -20.93 2.57
N TYR A 51 10.95 -20.19 1.57
CA TYR A 51 11.43 -18.84 1.25
C TYR A 51 11.23 -17.87 2.42
N ALA A 52 10.04 -17.90 3.03
CA ALA A 52 9.74 -17.07 4.19
C ALA A 52 10.72 -17.35 5.35
N ARG A 53 11.01 -18.66 5.62
CA ARG A 53 11.91 -19.06 6.69
C ARG A 53 13.37 -18.73 6.37
N ALA A 54 13.79 -18.96 5.13
CA ALA A 54 15.15 -18.63 4.69
C ALA A 54 15.43 -17.12 4.77
N ARG A 55 14.45 -16.29 4.43
CA ARG A 55 14.56 -14.83 4.57
C ARG A 55 14.71 -14.41 6.04
N ALA A 56 13.91 -15.00 6.94
CA ALA A 56 14.04 -14.74 8.37
C ALA A 56 15.44 -15.07 8.89
N LEU A 57 15.96 -16.25 8.53
CA LEU A 57 17.31 -16.65 8.91
C LEU A 57 18.41 -15.73 8.35
N LEU A 58 18.25 -15.26 7.12
CA LEU A 58 19.19 -14.30 6.54
C LEU A 58 19.13 -12.93 7.25
N ALA A 59 17.93 -12.50 7.64
CA ALA A 59 17.76 -11.26 8.41
C ALA A 59 18.39 -11.38 9.80
N ASP A 60 18.22 -12.54 10.48
CA ASP A 60 18.85 -12.82 11.77
C ASP A 60 20.39 -12.85 11.64
N ALA A 61 20.91 -13.45 10.56
CA ALA A 61 22.35 -13.45 10.29
C ALA A 61 22.91 -12.04 10.04
N ASP A 62 22.18 -11.21 9.31
CA ASP A 62 22.54 -9.81 9.08
C ASP A 62 22.50 -9.00 10.40
N GLU A 63 21.54 -9.28 11.28
CA GLU A 63 21.42 -8.65 12.58
C GLU A 63 22.57 -9.04 13.51
N LEU A 64 22.93 -10.33 13.53
CA LEU A 64 24.12 -10.82 14.26
C LEU A 64 25.39 -10.12 13.79
N ASN A 65 25.58 -9.95 12.48
CA ASN A 65 26.73 -9.24 11.93
C ASN A 65 26.76 -7.76 12.30
N GLY A 66 25.59 -7.15 12.59
CA GLY A 66 25.46 -5.74 13.01
C GLY A 66 25.40 -5.56 14.54
N MET A 67 25.31 -6.62 15.35
CA MET A 67 25.03 -6.57 16.79
C MET A 67 26.05 -5.74 17.58
N PHE A 68 27.29 -5.71 17.17
CA PHE A 68 28.39 -4.99 17.82
C PHE A 68 28.75 -3.70 17.10
N ALA A 69 27.94 -3.26 16.14
CA ALA A 69 28.20 -2.00 15.46
C ALA A 69 27.96 -0.82 16.43
N PRO A 70 28.91 0.14 16.55
CA PRO A 70 28.93 1.12 17.65
C PRO A 70 27.87 2.23 17.52
N SER A 71 27.07 2.30 16.47
CA SER A 71 26.03 3.33 16.31
C SER A 71 24.82 2.82 15.50
N GLU A 72 23.69 3.51 15.69
CA GLU A 72 22.48 3.30 14.87
C GLU A 72 22.73 3.60 13.37
N ALA A 73 23.64 4.53 13.10
CA ALA A 73 24.08 4.87 11.73
C ALA A 73 24.77 3.69 10.99
N ALA A 74 25.20 2.64 11.71
CA ALA A 74 25.78 1.43 11.11
C ALA A 74 24.74 0.44 10.58
N LEU A 75 23.46 0.81 10.58
CA LEU A 75 22.41 -0.02 9.99
C LEU A 75 22.60 -0.10 8.47
N ARG A 76 22.90 -1.30 7.97
CA ARG A 76 23.26 -1.56 6.58
C ARG A 76 22.46 -2.68 5.95
N GLY A 77 22.52 -2.75 4.63
CA GLY A 77 21.85 -3.78 3.84
C GLY A 77 20.61 -3.26 3.15
N ARG A 78 19.86 -4.15 2.53
CA ARG A 78 18.69 -3.81 1.71
C ARG A 78 17.40 -3.90 2.52
N LEU A 79 16.54 -2.92 2.36
CA LEU A 79 15.17 -2.87 2.88
C LEU A 79 14.20 -2.65 1.72
N ARG A 80 13.23 -3.54 1.55
CA ARG A 80 12.21 -3.49 0.50
C ARG A 80 10.85 -3.21 1.10
N VAL A 81 10.26 -2.10 0.72
CA VAL A 81 8.95 -1.67 1.23
C VAL A 81 7.96 -1.46 0.10
N ASP A 82 6.68 -1.78 0.35
CA ASP A 82 5.61 -1.47 -0.58
C ASP A 82 4.62 -0.49 0.07
N LEU A 83 4.31 0.58 -0.66
CA LEU A 83 3.57 1.73 -0.18
C LEU A 83 2.38 2.03 -1.11
N PRO A 84 1.25 2.52 -0.59
CA PRO A 84 0.20 3.12 -1.41
C PRO A 84 0.79 4.29 -2.23
N THR A 85 0.42 4.35 -3.51
CA THR A 85 1.05 5.28 -4.47
C THR A 85 0.98 6.73 -4.02
N GLU A 86 -0.17 7.16 -3.54
CA GLU A 86 -0.36 8.54 -3.12
C GLU A 86 0.40 8.86 -1.84
N LEU A 87 0.39 7.96 -0.85
CA LEU A 87 1.15 8.11 0.39
C LEU A 87 2.66 8.20 0.12
N ALA A 88 3.16 7.36 -0.77
CA ALA A 88 4.55 7.41 -1.19
C ALA A 88 4.90 8.78 -1.77
N ARG A 89 4.08 9.29 -2.70
CA ARG A 89 4.32 10.55 -3.41
C ARG A 89 4.25 11.78 -2.50
N THR A 90 3.20 11.87 -1.68
CA THR A 90 2.88 13.11 -0.94
C THR A 90 3.54 13.20 0.42
N THR A 91 3.87 12.07 1.04
CA THR A 91 4.31 12.03 2.44
C THR A 91 5.69 11.41 2.59
N ILE A 92 5.90 10.19 2.10
CA ILE A 92 7.13 9.45 2.33
C ILE A 92 8.30 10.05 1.54
N MET A 93 8.15 10.24 0.22
CA MET A 93 9.26 10.73 -0.64
C MET A 93 9.76 12.11 -0.25
N PRO A 94 8.93 13.12 0.07
CA PRO A 94 9.41 14.42 0.52
C PRO A 94 10.25 14.38 1.80
N ALA A 95 9.96 13.44 2.70
CA ALA A 95 10.66 13.29 3.97
C ALA A 95 11.82 12.28 3.94
N LEU A 96 11.95 11.51 2.85
CA LEU A 96 12.89 10.38 2.76
C LEU A 96 14.35 10.80 2.91
N GLY A 97 14.69 12.01 2.50
CA GLY A 97 16.06 12.54 2.61
C GLY A 97 16.60 12.52 4.04
N SER A 98 15.78 12.84 5.03
CA SER A 98 16.15 12.80 6.46
C SER A 98 16.42 11.38 6.94
N PHE A 99 15.62 10.42 6.51
CA PHE A 99 15.80 9.00 6.83
C PHE A 99 17.09 8.45 6.22
N MET A 100 17.35 8.73 4.95
CA MET A 100 18.58 8.28 4.28
C MET A 100 19.84 8.95 4.86
N ALA A 101 19.74 10.19 5.34
CA ALA A 101 20.86 10.85 6.04
C ALA A 101 21.16 10.20 7.40
N ALA A 102 20.14 9.72 8.12
CA ALA A 102 20.32 9.00 9.38
C ALA A 102 20.88 7.57 9.16
N TYR A 103 20.59 6.94 8.02
CA TYR A 103 21.00 5.56 7.71
C TYR A 103 21.68 5.47 6.33
N PRO A 104 22.90 6.03 6.16
CA PRO A 104 23.55 6.19 4.86
C PRO A 104 23.97 4.87 4.20
N GLU A 105 24.15 3.79 4.96
CA GLU A 105 24.51 2.47 4.43
C GLU A 105 23.29 1.58 4.12
N LEU A 106 22.07 2.08 4.37
CA LEU A 106 20.85 1.35 4.05
C LEU A 106 20.49 1.54 2.57
N GLN A 107 20.25 0.44 1.88
CA GLN A 107 19.71 0.44 0.52
C GLN A 107 18.19 0.24 0.59
N LEU A 108 17.43 1.28 0.27
CA LEU A 108 15.97 1.24 0.29
C LEU A 108 15.42 1.02 -1.12
N GLU A 109 14.64 -0.03 -1.30
CA GLU A 109 13.88 -0.31 -2.51
C GLU A 109 12.40 -0.09 -2.20
N ILE A 110 11.77 0.86 -2.89
CA ILE A 110 10.37 1.20 -2.69
C ILE A 110 9.56 0.76 -3.90
N SER A 111 8.62 -0.14 -3.67
CA SER A 111 7.51 -0.41 -4.57
C SER A 111 6.37 0.53 -4.22
N SER A 112 5.65 1.02 -5.23
CA SER A 112 4.51 1.90 -5.02
C SER A 112 3.34 1.43 -5.88
N THR A 113 2.32 0.87 -5.22
CA THR A 113 1.15 0.32 -5.90
C THR A 113 -0.10 0.38 -5.04
N ASP A 114 -1.25 0.66 -5.68
CA ASP A 114 -2.56 0.62 -5.02
C ASP A 114 -3.19 -0.78 -5.09
N ARG A 115 -2.57 -1.72 -5.81
CA ARG A 115 -3.01 -3.11 -5.86
C ARG A 115 -2.51 -3.88 -4.65
N ARG A 116 -3.28 -4.87 -4.22
CA ARG A 116 -2.81 -5.86 -3.24
C ARG A 116 -1.78 -6.76 -3.92
N ILE A 117 -0.58 -6.79 -3.37
CA ILE A 117 0.51 -7.67 -3.80
C ILE A 117 0.75 -8.73 -2.73
N ASP A 118 1.22 -9.87 -3.16
CA ASP A 118 1.74 -10.91 -2.27
C ASP A 118 3.15 -10.48 -1.82
N LEU A 119 3.27 -10.04 -0.55
CA LEU A 119 4.54 -9.55 0.01
C LEU A 119 5.64 -10.59 -0.04
N ILE A 120 5.29 -11.88 0.11
CA ILE A 120 6.25 -12.98 0.09
C ILE A 120 6.75 -13.19 -1.33
N GLN A 121 5.85 -13.29 -2.31
CA GLN A 121 6.23 -13.52 -3.71
C GLN A 121 7.03 -12.35 -4.30
N GLU A 122 6.65 -11.12 -3.97
CA GLU A 122 7.35 -9.91 -4.42
C GLU A 122 8.62 -9.64 -3.59
N GLY A 123 8.83 -10.39 -2.52
CA GLY A 123 10.02 -10.27 -1.67
C GLY A 123 10.09 -8.96 -0.89
N MET A 124 8.94 -8.40 -0.49
CA MET A 124 8.89 -7.21 0.34
C MET A 124 9.14 -7.55 1.81
N ASP A 125 9.85 -6.67 2.52
CA ASP A 125 10.12 -6.81 3.96
C ASP A 125 8.94 -6.33 4.79
N CYS A 126 8.33 -5.22 4.38
CA CYS A 126 7.10 -4.69 4.97
C CYS A 126 6.30 -3.90 3.94
N ALA A 127 5.06 -3.56 4.30
CA ALA A 127 4.23 -2.66 3.53
C ALA A 127 3.41 -1.74 4.45
N ILE A 128 2.98 -0.60 3.91
CA ILE A 128 1.87 0.18 4.48
C ILE A 128 0.62 -0.14 3.65
N ARG A 129 -0.50 -0.32 4.32
CA ARG A 129 -1.80 -0.56 3.68
C ARG A 129 -2.85 0.36 4.26
N ILE A 130 -3.73 0.85 3.38
CA ILE A 130 -4.92 1.64 3.73
C ILE A 130 -6.15 0.80 3.43
N GLY A 131 -7.09 0.76 4.36
CA GLY A 131 -8.30 -0.06 4.31
C GLY A 131 -8.13 -1.43 4.99
N ALA A 132 -9.16 -2.27 4.88
CA ALA A 132 -9.21 -3.57 5.55
C ALA A 132 -8.14 -4.54 5.02
N ILE A 133 -7.44 -5.22 5.92
CA ILE A 133 -6.54 -6.32 5.62
C ILE A 133 -7.35 -7.62 5.66
N VAL A 134 -7.42 -8.32 4.54
CA VAL A 134 -8.23 -9.55 4.38
C VAL A 134 -7.35 -10.81 4.38
N ASP A 135 -6.04 -10.67 4.18
CA ASP A 135 -5.12 -11.80 4.11
C ASP A 135 -4.71 -12.25 5.51
N GLU A 136 -5.20 -13.41 5.94
CA GLU A 136 -4.95 -14.00 7.26
C GLU A 136 -3.49 -14.46 7.46
N ASN A 137 -2.72 -14.60 6.38
CA ASN A 137 -1.31 -14.96 6.45
C ASN A 137 -0.39 -13.78 6.75
N LEU A 138 -0.93 -12.57 6.76
CA LEU A 138 -0.18 -11.35 7.03
C LEU A 138 -0.40 -10.87 8.47
N VAL A 139 0.63 -10.33 9.04
CA VAL A 139 0.54 -9.67 10.35
C VAL A 139 0.36 -8.19 10.12
N ALA A 140 -0.76 -7.65 10.56
CA ALA A 140 -1.07 -6.25 10.48
C ALA A 140 -0.96 -5.57 11.86
N ARG A 141 -0.30 -4.42 11.92
CA ARG A 141 -0.30 -3.51 13.06
C ARG A 141 -0.95 -2.20 12.63
N LYS A 142 -2.17 -1.96 13.10
CA LYS A 142 -2.87 -0.69 12.87
C LYS A 142 -2.09 0.44 13.54
N ILE A 143 -1.92 1.56 12.84
CA ILE A 143 -1.24 2.78 13.31
C ILE A 143 -2.17 3.98 13.42
N GLY A 144 -3.39 3.88 12.90
CA GLY A 144 -4.41 4.91 12.96
C GLY A 144 -5.45 4.72 11.87
N ALA A 145 -6.23 5.74 11.60
CA ALA A 145 -7.20 5.76 10.51
C ALA A 145 -7.08 7.05 9.70
N LEU A 146 -7.12 6.93 8.39
CA LEU A 146 -7.12 8.05 7.45
C LEU A 146 -8.51 8.67 7.39
N ARG A 147 -8.62 9.95 7.73
CA ARG A 147 -9.87 10.70 7.61
C ARG A 147 -10.28 10.84 6.14
N MET A 148 -11.52 10.48 5.85
CA MET A 148 -12.09 10.56 4.51
C MET A 148 -12.97 11.81 4.37
N VAL A 149 -13.06 12.34 3.15
CA VAL A 149 -13.90 13.48 2.80
C VAL A 149 -14.61 13.25 1.48
N ASN A 150 -15.77 13.92 1.34
CA ASN A 150 -16.57 13.96 0.12
C ASN A 150 -16.20 15.22 -0.64
N VAL A 151 -15.76 15.12 -1.89
CA VAL A 151 -15.38 16.31 -2.65
C VAL A 151 -15.84 16.24 -4.11
N ALA A 152 -15.98 17.42 -4.68
CA ALA A 152 -16.14 17.62 -6.12
C ALA A 152 -15.33 18.81 -6.58
N SER A 153 -15.00 18.88 -7.88
CA SER A 153 -14.38 20.08 -8.43
C SER A 153 -15.39 21.25 -8.50
N THR A 154 -14.87 22.46 -8.38
CA THR A 154 -15.68 23.69 -8.52
C THR A 154 -16.43 23.71 -9.85
N ALA A 155 -15.80 23.27 -10.95
CA ALA A 155 -16.43 23.18 -12.27
C ALA A 155 -17.62 22.19 -12.31
N TYR A 156 -17.49 21.04 -11.65
CA TYR A 156 -18.58 20.07 -11.53
C TYR A 156 -19.76 20.67 -10.77
N LEU A 157 -19.51 21.32 -9.63
CA LEU A 157 -20.55 21.93 -8.81
C LEU A 157 -21.25 23.12 -9.49
N GLN A 158 -20.54 23.89 -10.32
CA GLN A 158 -21.15 24.93 -11.14
C GLN A 158 -22.16 24.39 -12.14
N THR A 159 -21.95 23.20 -12.66
CA THR A 159 -22.80 22.57 -13.67
C THR A 159 -23.97 21.81 -13.05
N HIS A 160 -23.71 21.07 -11.93
CA HIS A 160 -24.67 20.13 -11.37
C HIS A 160 -25.30 20.60 -10.05
N GLY A 161 -24.87 21.75 -9.52
CA GLY A 161 -25.27 22.19 -8.19
C GLY A 161 -24.46 21.56 -7.06
N VAL A 162 -24.71 22.05 -5.83
CA VAL A 162 -24.06 21.55 -4.61
C VAL A 162 -25.04 20.66 -3.85
N PRO A 163 -24.82 19.35 -3.75
CA PRO A 163 -25.70 18.46 -2.99
C PRO A 163 -25.59 18.78 -1.48
N ARG A 164 -26.71 18.86 -0.78
CA ARG A 164 -26.78 19.12 0.66
C ARG A 164 -27.30 17.93 1.45
N THR A 165 -27.93 16.98 0.78
CA THR A 165 -28.49 15.76 1.37
C THR A 165 -28.21 14.55 0.50
N LEU A 166 -28.34 13.32 1.04
CA LEU A 166 -28.29 12.09 0.24
C LEU A 166 -29.37 12.05 -0.84
N HIS A 167 -30.52 12.68 -0.57
CA HIS A 167 -31.60 12.76 -1.55
C HIS A 167 -31.18 13.60 -2.76
N ASP A 168 -30.46 14.70 -2.55
CA ASP A 168 -29.98 15.56 -3.64
C ASP A 168 -29.06 14.82 -4.59
N LEU A 169 -28.25 13.87 -4.08
CA LEU A 169 -27.37 13.04 -4.92
C LEU A 169 -28.14 12.29 -6.01
N LEU A 170 -29.37 11.83 -5.70
CA LEU A 170 -30.22 11.12 -6.64
C LEU A 170 -31.12 12.06 -7.44
N ALA A 171 -31.75 13.04 -6.77
CA ALA A 171 -32.74 13.92 -7.36
C ALA A 171 -32.12 14.89 -8.41
N GLN A 172 -30.84 15.25 -8.25
CA GLN A 172 -30.11 16.13 -9.15
C GLN A 172 -29.20 15.37 -10.13
N ASP A 173 -29.36 14.03 -10.23
CA ASP A 173 -28.55 13.14 -11.10
C ASP A 173 -27.04 13.31 -10.90
N HIS A 174 -26.60 13.51 -9.65
CA HIS A 174 -25.18 13.54 -9.35
C HIS A 174 -24.52 12.21 -9.66
N ARG A 175 -23.29 12.25 -10.15
CA ARG A 175 -22.50 11.08 -10.52
C ARG A 175 -21.25 10.99 -9.67
N MET A 176 -20.85 9.77 -9.34
CA MET A 176 -19.57 9.52 -8.68
C MET A 176 -18.58 8.88 -9.64
N ILE A 177 -17.31 9.06 -9.33
CA ILE A 177 -16.24 8.25 -9.93
C ILE A 177 -16.09 7.02 -9.05
N HIS A 178 -16.07 5.84 -9.65
CA HIS A 178 -15.92 4.60 -8.91
C HIS A 178 -14.44 4.26 -8.73
N TYR A 179 -14.01 4.08 -7.48
CA TYR A 179 -12.73 3.45 -7.19
C TYR A 179 -12.93 1.93 -7.06
N ALA A 180 -12.21 1.16 -7.87
CA ALA A 180 -12.28 -0.30 -7.87
C ALA A 180 -10.86 -0.87 -7.92
N PRO A 181 -10.32 -1.43 -6.82
CA PRO A 181 -8.96 -2.01 -6.81
C PRO A 181 -8.73 -3.05 -7.91
N THR A 182 -9.81 -3.75 -8.31
CA THR A 182 -9.84 -4.66 -9.44
C THR A 182 -10.93 -4.20 -10.40
N LEU A 183 -10.56 -3.84 -11.63
CA LEU A 183 -11.53 -3.45 -12.65
C LEU A 183 -12.48 -4.61 -12.98
N GLY A 184 -13.76 -4.29 -13.13
CA GLY A 184 -14.83 -5.26 -13.33
C GLY A 184 -15.45 -5.79 -12.03
N SER A 185 -14.92 -5.44 -10.85
CA SER A 185 -15.62 -5.69 -9.60
C SER A 185 -16.82 -4.75 -9.43
N ARG A 186 -17.81 -5.17 -8.60
CA ARG A 186 -18.96 -4.33 -8.30
C ARG A 186 -18.49 -3.05 -7.58
N PRO A 187 -18.91 -1.86 -7.99
CA PRO A 187 -18.62 -0.60 -7.30
C PRO A 187 -19.18 -0.60 -5.87
N PHE A 188 -18.47 0.02 -4.94
CA PHE A 188 -18.89 0.11 -3.54
C PHE A 188 -20.07 1.07 -3.31
N GLY A 189 -20.33 1.98 -4.23
CA GLY A 189 -21.33 3.04 -4.06
C GLY A 189 -20.81 4.20 -3.21
N TRP A 190 -21.70 5.14 -2.89
CA TRP A 190 -21.43 6.29 -2.04
C TRP A 190 -21.63 5.90 -0.58
N GLU A 191 -20.60 5.97 0.22
CA GLU A 191 -20.63 5.61 1.63
C GLU A 191 -21.04 6.80 2.51
N TYR A 192 -21.79 6.55 3.56
CA TYR A 192 -22.26 7.57 4.51
C TYR A 192 -22.55 6.96 5.87
N PRO A 193 -22.47 7.73 6.99
CA PRO A 193 -22.83 7.24 8.33
C PRO A 193 -24.33 6.95 8.41
N ASN A 194 -24.70 5.84 9.03
CA ASN A 194 -26.11 5.48 9.24
C ASN A 194 -26.80 6.51 10.15
N PRO A 195 -28.07 6.83 9.92
CA PRO A 195 -28.84 7.80 10.71
C PRO A 195 -29.02 7.38 12.19
N ASP A 196 -28.91 6.10 12.50
CA ASP A 196 -28.99 5.56 13.86
C ASP A 196 -27.66 5.70 14.64
N GLY A 197 -26.64 6.24 14.01
CA GLY A 197 -25.31 6.44 14.58
C GLY A 197 -24.47 5.16 14.64
N HIS A 198 -24.94 4.06 14.07
CA HIS A 198 -24.22 2.77 14.09
C HIS A 198 -23.76 2.35 12.69
N GLY A 199 -22.44 2.42 12.48
CA GLY A 199 -21.81 1.98 11.21
C GLY A 199 -22.14 2.88 10.02
N TYR A 200 -21.90 2.34 8.83
CA TYR A 200 -22.02 3.06 7.56
C TYR A 200 -22.91 2.32 6.58
N GLY A 201 -23.66 3.09 5.82
CA GLY A 201 -24.46 2.62 4.70
C GLY A 201 -23.83 2.97 3.36
N THR A 202 -24.35 2.38 2.30
CA THR A 202 -23.93 2.69 0.93
C THR A 202 -25.14 3.04 0.07
N LEU A 203 -25.05 4.14 -0.67
CA LEU A 203 -26.01 4.56 -1.68
C LEU A 203 -25.48 4.18 -3.06
N ALA A 204 -26.27 3.46 -3.85
CA ALA A 204 -25.95 3.20 -5.23
C ALA A 204 -26.04 4.51 -6.03
N LEU A 205 -24.89 5.10 -6.35
CA LEU A 205 -24.79 6.31 -7.14
C LEU A 205 -24.25 5.99 -8.53
N ALA A 206 -24.86 6.55 -9.56
CA ALA A 206 -24.43 6.34 -10.93
C ALA A 206 -23.03 6.91 -11.18
N GLY A 207 -22.28 6.27 -12.06
CA GLY A 207 -20.97 6.75 -12.52
C GLY A 207 -20.57 6.07 -13.82
N SER A 208 -19.97 6.81 -14.72
CA SER A 208 -19.51 6.29 -16.01
C SER A 208 -17.99 6.00 -16.05
N VAL A 209 -17.27 6.37 -14.99
CA VAL A 209 -15.83 6.21 -14.89
C VAL A 209 -15.50 5.35 -13.68
N SER A 210 -14.72 4.29 -13.90
CA SER A 210 -14.13 3.46 -12.86
C SER A 210 -12.62 3.42 -13.02
N VAL A 211 -11.90 3.60 -11.92
CA VAL A 211 -10.43 3.61 -11.89
C VAL A 211 -9.90 2.73 -10.78
N ASN A 212 -8.66 2.27 -10.89
CA ASN A 212 -7.99 1.39 -9.93
C ASN A 212 -6.71 1.99 -9.33
N SER A 213 -6.50 3.29 -9.58
CA SER A 213 -5.38 4.05 -9.00
C SER A 213 -5.92 5.29 -8.31
N VAL A 214 -5.45 5.57 -7.10
CA VAL A 214 -5.83 6.74 -6.32
C VAL A 214 -5.46 8.04 -7.05
N GLN A 215 -4.31 8.07 -7.73
CA GLN A 215 -3.91 9.26 -8.52
C GLN A 215 -4.88 9.55 -9.66
N THR A 216 -5.29 8.51 -10.41
CA THR A 216 -6.27 8.65 -11.49
C THR A 216 -7.64 9.03 -10.92
N TYR A 217 -7.99 8.53 -9.74
CA TYR A 217 -9.22 8.86 -9.03
C TYR A 217 -9.30 10.36 -8.68
N HIS A 218 -8.22 10.90 -8.09
CA HIS A 218 -8.11 12.33 -7.80
C HIS A 218 -8.11 13.19 -9.07
N ALA A 219 -7.36 12.77 -10.10
CA ALA A 219 -7.34 13.48 -11.38
C ALA A 219 -8.72 13.54 -12.05
N ALA A 220 -9.49 12.45 -11.99
CA ALA A 220 -10.85 12.41 -12.52
C ALA A 220 -11.80 13.34 -11.74
N GLY A 221 -11.68 13.39 -10.41
CA GLY A 221 -12.41 14.34 -9.57
C GLY A 221 -12.10 15.80 -9.91
N LEU A 222 -10.82 16.14 -10.05
CA LEU A 222 -10.35 17.47 -10.46
C LEU A 222 -10.82 17.85 -11.88
N ALA A 223 -10.89 16.88 -12.78
CA ALA A 223 -11.40 17.09 -14.14
C ALA A 223 -12.92 17.27 -14.21
N GLY A 224 -13.64 17.21 -13.06
CA GLY A 224 -15.08 17.43 -13.01
C GLY A 224 -15.92 16.26 -13.54
N LEU A 225 -15.39 15.03 -13.53
CA LEU A 225 -16.11 13.86 -14.03
C LEU A 225 -17.12 13.30 -13.02
N GLY A 226 -17.11 13.78 -11.78
CA GLY A 226 -18.04 13.37 -10.73
C GLY A 226 -17.52 13.67 -9.32
N LEU A 227 -18.32 13.23 -8.35
CA LEU A 227 -18.00 13.27 -6.93
C LEU A 227 -16.99 12.17 -6.58
N ILE A 228 -16.12 12.40 -5.61
CA ILE A 228 -15.20 11.40 -5.07
C ILE A 228 -15.20 11.39 -3.54
N GLN A 229 -14.89 10.24 -2.96
CA GLN A 229 -14.68 10.04 -1.53
C GLN A 229 -13.21 9.64 -1.33
N ALA A 230 -12.40 10.51 -0.76
CA ALA A 230 -10.95 10.32 -0.72
C ALA A 230 -10.34 10.79 0.61
N GLY A 231 -9.09 10.38 0.86
CA GLY A 231 -8.36 10.76 2.06
C GLY A 231 -8.08 12.26 2.12
N LEU A 232 -8.46 12.92 3.22
CA LEU A 232 -8.30 14.36 3.39
C LEU A 232 -6.84 14.81 3.18
N SER A 233 -5.87 14.09 3.74
CA SER A 233 -4.45 14.45 3.68
C SER A 233 -3.94 14.63 2.25
N SER A 234 -4.40 13.81 1.31
CA SER A 234 -4.00 13.86 -0.09
C SER A 234 -4.67 14.98 -0.90
N LEU A 235 -5.72 15.58 -0.36
CA LEU A 235 -6.53 16.62 -1.03
C LEU A 235 -6.35 18.02 -0.45
N THR A 236 -5.58 18.16 0.62
CA THR A 236 -5.43 19.42 1.38
C THR A 236 -5.06 20.60 0.47
N GLU A 237 -4.10 20.41 -0.44
CA GLU A 237 -3.69 21.48 -1.36
C GLU A 237 -4.78 21.88 -2.34
N TYR A 238 -5.55 20.92 -2.88
CA TYR A 238 -6.64 21.18 -3.82
C TYR A 238 -7.81 21.86 -3.15
N LEU A 239 -8.10 21.50 -1.90
CA LEU A 239 -9.11 22.16 -1.07
C LEU A 239 -8.68 23.61 -0.73
N ALA A 240 -7.41 23.81 -0.35
CA ALA A 240 -6.89 25.15 -0.04
C ALA A 240 -6.90 26.09 -1.24
N ARG A 241 -6.66 25.58 -2.46
CA ARG A 241 -6.74 26.37 -3.70
C ARG A 241 -8.16 26.56 -4.24
N GLY A 242 -9.15 25.84 -3.71
CA GLY A 242 -10.51 25.84 -4.21
C GLY A 242 -10.72 25.06 -5.52
N ASP A 243 -9.74 24.23 -5.93
CA ASP A 243 -9.89 23.33 -7.09
C ASP A 243 -10.93 22.24 -6.78
N LEU A 244 -10.95 21.77 -5.53
CA LEU A 244 -11.95 20.89 -4.97
C LEU A 244 -12.69 21.58 -3.82
N VAL A 245 -13.95 21.25 -3.66
CA VAL A 245 -14.82 21.74 -2.59
C VAL A 245 -15.40 20.56 -1.85
N GLU A 246 -15.37 20.59 -0.52
CA GLU A 246 -16.03 19.57 0.29
C GLU A 246 -17.54 19.69 0.18
N VAL A 247 -18.21 18.57 -0.02
CA VAL A 247 -19.67 18.45 -0.04
C VAL A 247 -20.11 17.47 1.03
N LEU A 248 -21.32 17.63 1.58
CA LEU A 248 -21.89 16.75 2.59
C LEU A 248 -20.91 16.45 3.76
N PRO A 249 -20.35 17.48 4.43
CA PRO A 249 -19.33 17.30 5.46
C PRO A 249 -19.82 16.48 6.68
N GLU A 250 -21.14 16.48 6.94
CA GLU A 250 -21.77 15.70 8.01
C GLU A 250 -21.97 14.21 7.62
N LEU A 251 -21.76 13.88 6.34
CA LEU A 251 -21.97 12.56 5.77
C LEU A 251 -20.66 11.98 5.19
N ARG A 252 -19.56 12.24 5.87
CA ARG A 252 -18.24 11.67 5.49
C ARG A 252 -18.24 10.15 5.59
N PRO A 253 -17.55 9.45 4.68
CA PRO A 253 -17.42 8.00 4.76
C PRO A 253 -16.57 7.56 5.96
N GLU A 254 -16.58 6.25 6.24
CA GLU A 254 -15.79 5.66 7.32
C GLU A 254 -14.29 5.98 7.16
N PRO A 255 -13.61 6.39 8.23
CA PRO A 255 -12.17 6.53 8.22
C PRO A 255 -11.49 5.20 7.90
N LEU A 256 -10.56 5.20 6.95
CA LEU A 256 -9.89 3.97 6.51
C LEU A 256 -8.74 3.61 7.44
N PRO A 257 -8.68 2.40 8.03
CA PRO A 257 -7.57 1.99 8.85
C PRO A 257 -6.26 2.00 8.04
N VAL A 258 -5.20 2.49 8.67
CA VAL A 258 -3.83 2.45 8.13
C VAL A 258 -3.02 1.49 8.97
N SER A 259 -2.37 0.55 8.31
CA SER A 259 -1.63 -0.51 8.99
C SER A 259 -0.28 -0.76 8.34
N PHE A 260 0.72 -1.04 9.17
CA PHE A 260 1.90 -1.76 8.74
C PHE A 260 1.57 -3.24 8.57
N VAL A 261 2.11 -3.82 7.50
CA VAL A 261 1.89 -5.22 7.18
C VAL A 261 3.24 -5.90 6.94
N VAL A 262 3.42 -7.07 7.55
CA VAL A 262 4.60 -7.93 7.40
C VAL A 262 4.16 -9.38 7.22
N ALA A 263 4.99 -10.19 6.58
CA ALA A 263 4.67 -11.60 6.34
C ALA A 263 4.65 -12.45 7.63
N HIS A 264 5.46 -12.10 8.64
CA HIS A 264 5.55 -12.85 9.90
C HIS A 264 5.82 -11.94 11.08
N ARG A 265 5.27 -12.33 12.26
CA ARG A 265 5.45 -11.60 13.54
C ARG A 265 6.84 -11.79 14.17
N GLN A 266 7.44 -12.96 13.95
CA GLN A 266 8.68 -13.33 14.61
C GLN A 266 9.85 -12.75 13.82
N ASN A 267 10.74 -12.04 14.52
CA ASN A 267 12.01 -11.50 14.02
C ASN A 267 11.84 -10.44 12.91
N LEU A 268 11.14 -9.33 13.23
CA LEU A 268 11.27 -8.12 12.44
C LEU A 268 12.73 -7.65 12.48
N SER A 269 13.40 -7.63 11.34
CA SER A 269 14.76 -7.11 11.28
C SER A 269 14.78 -5.66 11.79
N ARG A 270 15.87 -5.25 12.41
CA ARG A 270 16.05 -3.88 12.92
C ARG A 270 15.80 -2.82 11.83
N ARG A 271 16.13 -3.13 10.57
CA ARG A 271 15.87 -2.24 9.41
C ARG A 271 14.38 -1.96 9.22
N VAL A 272 13.55 -2.99 9.33
CA VAL A 272 12.09 -2.87 9.24
C VAL A 272 11.56 -2.07 10.43
N GLY A 273 12.02 -2.36 11.65
CA GLY A 273 11.60 -1.64 12.87
C GLY A 273 11.83 -0.14 12.76
N VAL A 274 13.05 0.25 12.43
CA VAL A 274 13.43 1.67 12.29
C VAL A 274 12.63 2.38 11.19
N PHE A 275 12.41 1.74 10.05
CA PHE A 275 11.58 2.31 8.99
C PHE A 275 10.13 2.47 9.45
N MET A 276 9.57 1.48 10.15
CA MET A 276 8.20 1.53 10.66
C MET A 276 8.03 2.65 11.69
N GLU A 277 8.98 2.81 12.62
CA GLU A 277 8.97 3.88 13.61
C GLU A 277 9.06 5.27 12.96
N TRP A 278 9.99 5.45 12.03
CA TRP A 278 10.12 6.69 11.28
C TRP A 278 8.84 7.03 10.50
N ALA A 279 8.29 6.06 9.76
CA ALA A 279 7.09 6.26 8.97
C ALA A 279 5.85 6.51 9.84
N GLU A 280 5.74 5.87 11.02
CA GLU A 280 4.67 6.10 11.98
C GLU A 280 4.67 7.54 12.51
N HIS A 281 5.83 8.06 12.92
CA HIS A 281 5.97 9.46 13.35
C HIS A 281 5.62 10.44 12.20
N LEU A 282 6.04 10.12 10.99
CA LEU A 282 5.75 10.96 9.82
C LEU A 282 4.26 10.99 9.49
N LEU A 283 3.55 9.90 9.73
CA LEU A 283 2.12 9.75 9.43
C LEU A 283 1.20 10.25 10.55
N GLU A 284 1.71 10.36 11.79
CA GLU A 284 0.90 10.75 12.98
C GLU A 284 0.02 11.99 12.75
N PRO A 285 0.48 13.09 12.08
CA PRO A 285 -0.36 14.28 11.86
C PRO A 285 -1.56 14.05 10.93
N TYR A 286 -1.54 12.98 10.16
CA TYR A 286 -2.53 12.68 9.11
C TYR A 286 -3.53 11.61 9.53
N LEU A 287 -3.32 10.98 10.69
CA LEU A 287 -4.13 9.86 11.17
C LEU A 287 -4.89 10.23 12.43
N ASP A 288 -6.15 9.80 12.48
CA ASP A 288 -6.92 9.74 13.71
C ASP A 288 -6.52 8.42 14.47
N ARG A 289 -6.37 8.48 15.81
CA ARG A 289 -6.00 7.33 16.66
C ARG A 289 -7.21 6.50 17.06
#